data_55299de3da92be47ec2bf8c814b71b31
#
_entry.id   55299de3da92be47ec2bf8c814b71b31
#
_cell.length_a   1.000
_cell.length_b   1.000
_cell.length_c   1.000
_cell.angle_alpha   90.00
_cell.angle_beta   90.00
_cell.angle_gamma   90.00
#
_symmetry.space_group_name_H-M   'P 1'
#
loop_
_entity.id
_entity.type
_entity.pdbx_description
1 polymer ?
#
loop_
_entity_poly.entity_id
_entity_poly.type
_entity_poly.pdbx_seq_one_letter_code
_entity_poly.pdbx_strand_id
1 'polypeptide(L)'
;KMEGMAGVSYEYDVIVVGGGHAGCEAALAAARIGARTILLTDNLDTIAQMSCNPAIGGVAKGQIVREIDALGGAMGKAIDQPGIHFRMLNRSKGPAMHSPRAQADRRAYQQEVRRLLELQEALSLRQETVVDLLVEGPENDRRAVGVKVRGEAEYRAGGVAPSSPGSCDIGHIIDCHSAVGWACAAGASGNTDNQ
;
A
#
# COMPACT_ATOMS: atom_id res chain seq x y z
N LYS A 1 -5.38 38.04 -20.01
CA LYS A 1 -5.58 37.42 -18.67
C LYS A 1 -6.25 36.07 -18.93
N MET A 2 -5.49 35.01 -18.96
CA MET A 2 -6.05 33.67 -18.91
C MET A 2 -6.41 33.43 -17.45
N GLU A 3 -7.70 33.38 -17.16
CA GLU A 3 -8.20 32.90 -15.87
C GLU A 3 -7.84 31.43 -15.77
N GLY A 4 -7.10 31.10 -14.73
CA GLY A 4 -6.65 29.73 -14.49
C GLY A 4 -7.87 28.80 -14.36
N MET A 5 -7.90 27.76 -15.16
CA MET A 5 -8.79 26.64 -14.92
C MET A 5 -8.49 26.11 -13.53
N ALA A 6 -9.44 26.26 -12.62
CA ALA A 6 -9.34 25.63 -11.31
C ALA A 6 -9.11 24.12 -11.54
N GLY A 7 -8.02 23.60 -11.01
CA GLY A 7 -7.71 22.19 -11.13
C GLY A 7 -8.86 21.35 -10.59
N VAL A 8 -9.12 20.21 -11.24
CA VAL A 8 -10.18 19.30 -10.79
C VAL A 8 -9.77 18.69 -9.46
N SER A 9 -10.60 18.85 -8.44
CA SER A 9 -10.40 18.28 -7.12
C SER A 9 -11.32 17.08 -6.89
N TYR A 10 -10.76 16.01 -6.38
CA TYR A 10 -11.49 14.78 -6.02
C TYR A 10 -11.37 14.53 -4.53
N GLU A 11 -12.44 14.07 -3.90
CA GLU A 11 -12.48 13.78 -2.47
C GLU A 11 -12.65 12.30 -2.19
N TYR A 12 -11.79 11.77 -1.32
CA TYR A 12 -11.78 10.40 -0.82
C TYR A 12 -11.61 10.41 0.70
N ASP A 13 -11.81 9.26 1.34
CA ASP A 13 -11.50 9.11 2.76
C ASP A 13 -10.04 8.69 2.94
N VAL A 14 -9.54 7.84 2.01
CA VAL A 14 -8.15 7.35 2.01
C VAL A 14 -7.56 7.40 0.60
N ILE A 15 -6.36 7.96 0.49
CA ILE A 15 -5.53 7.87 -0.71
C ILE A 15 -4.35 6.94 -0.44
N VAL A 16 -4.17 5.94 -1.28
CA VAL A 16 -3.00 5.06 -1.28
C VAL A 16 -2.15 5.36 -2.50
N VAL A 17 -0.87 5.60 -2.30
CA VAL A 17 0.09 5.92 -3.36
C VAL A 17 1.05 4.75 -3.55
N GLY A 18 1.02 4.15 -4.75
CA GLY A 18 1.86 3.04 -5.16
C GLY A 18 1.15 1.68 -5.14
N GLY A 19 1.16 1.00 -6.30
CA GLY A 19 0.52 -0.30 -6.53
C GLY A 19 1.38 -1.51 -6.16
N GLY A 20 2.35 -1.37 -5.24
CA GLY A 20 3.09 -2.49 -4.68
C GLY A 20 2.24 -3.36 -3.74
N HIS A 21 2.81 -4.46 -3.22
CA HIS A 21 2.08 -5.38 -2.34
C HIS A 21 1.50 -4.67 -1.10
N ALA A 22 2.28 -3.81 -0.45
CA ALA A 22 1.83 -3.06 0.72
C ALA A 22 0.68 -2.08 0.37
N GLY A 23 0.76 -1.39 -0.78
CA GLY A 23 -0.30 -0.50 -1.22
C GLY A 23 -1.58 -1.25 -1.59
N CYS A 24 -1.47 -2.40 -2.25
CA CYS A 24 -2.63 -3.24 -2.53
C CYS A 24 -3.34 -3.70 -1.26
N GLU A 25 -2.58 -4.16 -0.26
CA GLU A 25 -3.15 -4.58 1.03
C GLU A 25 -3.78 -3.39 1.79
N ALA A 26 -3.11 -2.24 1.82
CA ALA A 26 -3.63 -1.03 2.45
C ALA A 26 -4.93 -0.54 1.79
N ALA A 27 -4.97 -0.51 0.45
CA ALA A 27 -6.15 -0.08 -0.29
C ALA A 27 -7.34 -1.03 -0.08
N LEU A 28 -7.10 -2.35 -0.13
CA LEU A 28 -8.13 -3.35 0.13
C LEU A 28 -8.62 -3.30 1.58
N ALA A 29 -7.72 -3.09 2.55
CA ALA A 29 -8.10 -2.98 3.96
C ALA A 29 -8.97 -1.75 4.20
N ALA A 30 -8.57 -0.57 3.69
CA ALA A 30 -9.33 0.67 3.82
C ALA A 30 -10.72 0.55 3.18
N ALA A 31 -10.79 0.02 1.95
CA ALA A 31 -12.07 -0.14 1.26
C ALA A 31 -13.00 -1.16 1.96
N ARG A 32 -12.47 -2.25 2.51
CA ARG A 32 -13.25 -3.25 3.26
C ARG A 32 -13.90 -2.72 4.52
N ILE A 33 -13.32 -1.74 5.18
CA ILE A 33 -13.96 -1.06 6.33
C ILE A 33 -14.93 0.03 5.90
N GLY A 34 -15.19 0.18 4.59
CA GLY A 34 -16.18 1.12 4.04
C GLY A 34 -15.63 2.51 3.68
N ALA A 35 -14.32 2.75 3.80
CA ALA A 35 -13.74 4.02 3.39
C ALA A 35 -13.70 4.14 1.86
N ARG A 36 -14.13 5.29 1.33
CA ARG A 36 -13.96 5.62 -0.10
C ARG A 36 -12.48 5.78 -0.38
N THR A 37 -11.90 4.77 -0.99
CA THR A 37 -10.44 4.65 -1.17
C THR A 37 -10.07 4.82 -2.63
N ILE A 38 -8.95 5.49 -2.88
CA ILE A 38 -8.31 5.51 -4.19
C ILE A 38 -6.88 4.99 -4.10
N LEU A 39 -6.51 4.11 -5.03
CA LEU A 39 -5.14 3.66 -5.25
C LEU A 39 -4.59 4.33 -6.50
N LEU A 40 -3.56 5.15 -6.32
CA LEU A 40 -2.83 5.83 -7.39
C LEU A 40 -1.53 5.08 -7.68
N THR A 41 -1.25 4.79 -8.92
CA THR A 41 -0.03 4.11 -9.36
C THR A 41 0.42 4.63 -10.71
N ASP A 42 1.72 4.67 -10.95
CA ASP A 42 2.29 5.10 -12.23
C ASP A 42 1.93 4.14 -13.37
N ASN A 43 1.73 2.86 -13.05
CA ASN A 43 1.39 1.85 -14.07
C ASN A 43 0.50 0.75 -13.47
N LEU A 44 -0.70 0.61 -14.01
CA LEU A 44 -1.66 -0.44 -13.61
C LEU A 44 -1.18 -1.86 -13.97
N ASP A 45 -0.33 -2.00 -14.97
CA ASP A 45 0.18 -3.31 -15.40
C ASP A 45 1.30 -3.83 -14.50
N THR A 46 1.83 -2.98 -13.59
CA THR A 46 2.86 -3.36 -12.62
C THR A 46 2.34 -3.52 -11.19
N ILE A 47 1.02 -3.47 -11.01
CA ILE A 47 0.40 -3.73 -9.70
C ILE A 47 0.86 -5.09 -9.16
N ALA A 48 1.25 -5.13 -7.88
CA ALA A 48 1.72 -6.31 -7.18
C ALA A 48 2.87 -7.05 -7.90
N GLN A 49 3.72 -6.33 -8.63
CA GLN A 49 4.84 -6.92 -9.34
C GLN A 49 5.85 -7.56 -8.38
N MET A 50 6.16 -8.83 -8.63
CA MET A 50 7.22 -9.54 -7.93
C MET A 50 8.59 -9.21 -8.56
N SER A 51 9.32 -8.26 -7.98
CA SER A 51 10.60 -7.77 -8.53
C SER A 51 11.75 -8.78 -8.41
N CYS A 52 11.69 -9.66 -7.41
CA CYS A 52 12.72 -10.67 -7.17
C CYS A 52 12.27 -12.05 -7.63
N ASN A 53 12.17 -12.99 -6.70
CA ASN A 53 11.69 -14.35 -6.95
C ASN A 53 10.17 -14.38 -7.06
N PRO A 54 9.59 -15.19 -7.95
CA PRO A 54 8.14 -15.35 -8.05
C PRO A 54 7.64 -16.23 -6.90
N ALA A 55 7.75 -15.74 -5.68
CA ALA A 55 7.35 -16.48 -4.50
C ALA A 55 6.84 -15.57 -3.38
N ILE A 56 5.79 -16.02 -2.73
CA ILE A 56 5.24 -15.42 -1.52
C ILE A 56 5.66 -16.25 -0.31
N GLY A 57 6.02 -15.56 0.78
CA GLY A 57 6.47 -16.19 2.01
C GLY A 57 7.96 -16.53 2.04
N GLY A 58 8.32 -17.53 2.81
CA GLY A 58 9.72 -17.88 3.14
C GLY A 58 10.08 -17.50 4.56
N VAL A 59 11.38 -17.63 4.92
CA VAL A 59 11.86 -17.35 6.29
C VAL A 59 11.55 -15.90 6.67
N ALA A 60 10.97 -15.67 7.83
CA ALA A 60 10.38 -14.43 8.33
C ALA A 60 9.19 -13.90 7.51
N LYS A 61 9.29 -13.85 6.17
CA LYS A 61 8.22 -13.37 5.29
C LYS A 61 6.96 -14.22 5.38
N GLY A 62 7.09 -15.54 5.54
CA GLY A 62 5.95 -16.46 5.69
C GLY A 62 5.13 -16.21 6.95
N GLN A 63 5.75 -15.80 8.05
CA GLN A 63 5.07 -15.43 9.27
C GLN A 63 4.26 -14.14 9.06
N ILE A 64 4.86 -13.12 8.44
CA ILE A 64 4.19 -11.84 8.12
C ILE A 64 2.99 -12.08 7.20
N VAL A 65 3.13 -12.90 6.16
CA VAL A 65 2.01 -13.24 5.26
C VAL A 65 0.85 -13.89 6.03
N ARG A 66 1.13 -14.79 6.98
CA ARG A 66 0.11 -15.41 7.83
C ARG A 66 -0.60 -14.41 8.74
N GLU A 67 0.12 -13.43 9.28
CA GLU A 67 -0.46 -12.35 10.07
C GLU A 67 -1.38 -11.46 9.22
N ILE A 68 -0.94 -11.09 8.01
CA ILE A 68 -1.74 -10.35 7.03
C ILE A 68 -3.00 -11.14 6.66
N ASP A 69 -2.87 -12.43 6.38
CA ASP A 69 -3.99 -13.32 6.04
C ASP A 69 -4.98 -13.44 7.19
N ALA A 70 -4.50 -13.57 8.44
CA ALA A 70 -5.34 -13.62 9.64
C ALA A 70 -6.17 -12.33 9.84
N LEU A 71 -5.67 -11.18 9.35
CA LEU A 71 -6.39 -9.91 9.32
C LEU A 71 -7.31 -9.77 8.09
N GLY A 72 -7.45 -10.82 7.29
CA GLY A 72 -8.26 -10.83 6.08
C GLY A 72 -7.55 -10.28 4.84
N GLY A 73 -6.21 -10.23 4.83
CA GLY A 73 -5.40 -9.77 3.70
C GLY A 73 -5.65 -10.55 2.41
N ALA A 74 -5.21 -9.96 1.31
CA ALA A 74 -5.43 -10.50 -0.03
C ALA A 74 -4.29 -11.40 -0.51
N MET A 75 -3.05 -11.14 -0.05
CA MET A 75 -1.85 -11.80 -0.56
C MET A 75 -1.88 -13.33 -0.42
N GLY A 76 -2.34 -13.84 0.74
CA GLY A 76 -2.49 -15.26 0.99
C GLY A 76 -3.52 -15.90 0.07
N LYS A 77 -4.65 -15.23 -0.15
CA LYS A 77 -5.72 -15.69 -1.06
C LYS A 77 -5.30 -15.61 -2.52
N ALA A 78 -4.62 -14.53 -2.89
CA ALA A 78 -4.20 -14.32 -4.27
C ALA A 78 -3.15 -15.35 -4.74
N ILE A 79 -2.36 -15.94 -3.84
CA ILE A 79 -1.36 -16.95 -4.20
C ILE A 79 -1.95 -18.34 -4.42
N ASP A 80 -3.14 -18.63 -3.92
CA ASP A 80 -3.72 -19.97 -3.97
C ASP A 80 -4.02 -20.46 -5.40
N GLN A 81 -4.42 -19.55 -6.30
CA GLN A 81 -4.69 -19.90 -7.70
C GLN A 81 -3.41 -20.01 -8.56
N PRO A 82 -2.50 -19.00 -8.58
CA PRO A 82 -1.32 -19.03 -9.40
C PRO A 82 -0.14 -19.78 -8.76
N GLY A 83 -0.35 -20.40 -7.59
CA GLY A 83 0.68 -21.14 -6.88
C GLY A 83 1.08 -22.41 -7.62
N ILE A 84 2.37 -22.52 -7.98
CA ILE A 84 2.93 -23.67 -8.69
C ILE A 84 3.50 -24.70 -7.71
N HIS A 85 4.08 -24.24 -6.61
CA HIS A 85 4.73 -25.10 -5.63
C HIS A 85 4.62 -24.51 -4.23
N PHE A 86 4.07 -25.32 -3.31
CA PHE A 86 3.89 -24.95 -1.91
C PHE A 86 4.84 -25.76 -1.04
N ARG A 87 5.58 -25.11 -0.14
CA ARG A 87 6.53 -25.77 0.76
C ARG A 87 6.52 -25.11 2.13
N MET A 88 6.60 -25.96 3.16
CA MET A 88 6.90 -25.51 4.52
C MET A 88 8.40 -25.59 4.76
N LEU A 89 9.02 -24.44 5.01
CA LEU A 89 10.45 -24.35 5.36
C LEU A 89 10.67 -24.55 6.85
N ASN A 90 11.87 -24.89 7.24
CA ASN A 90 12.32 -25.02 8.64
C ASN A 90 11.53 -26.00 9.50
N ARG A 91 11.01 -27.08 8.93
CA ARG A 91 10.23 -28.10 9.66
C ARG A 91 10.99 -28.70 10.85
N SER A 92 12.31 -28.79 10.76
CA SER A 92 13.17 -29.32 11.84
C SER A 92 13.47 -28.32 12.96
N LYS A 93 13.04 -27.05 12.82
CA LYS A 93 13.42 -25.95 13.73
C LYS A 93 12.33 -25.62 14.79
N GLY A 94 11.30 -26.41 14.87
CA GLY A 94 10.17 -26.14 15.76
C GLY A 94 9.05 -25.25 15.15
N PRO A 95 7.83 -25.27 15.70
CA PRO A 95 6.64 -24.66 15.09
C PRO A 95 6.76 -23.16 14.83
N ALA A 96 7.40 -22.40 15.71
CA ALA A 96 7.58 -20.96 15.54
C ALA A 96 8.42 -20.57 14.32
N MET A 97 9.30 -21.48 13.87
CA MET A 97 10.17 -21.28 12.71
C MET A 97 9.59 -21.84 11.42
N HIS A 98 8.45 -22.51 11.47
CA HIS A 98 7.76 -22.99 10.29
C HIS A 98 7.35 -21.84 9.40
N SER A 99 7.91 -21.77 8.20
CA SER A 99 7.71 -20.66 7.28
C SER A 99 7.10 -21.17 5.97
N PRO A 100 5.82 -20.91 5.70
CA PRO A 100 5.22 -21.27 4.43
C PRO A 100 5.85 -20.45 3.30
N ARG A 101 6.04 -21.10 2.16
CA ARG A 101 6.49 -20.47 0.92
C ARG A 101 5.72 -21.06 -0.25
N ALA A 102 5.14 -20.18 -1.06
CA ALA A 102 4.48 -20.53 -2.30
C ALA A 102 5.22 -19.91 -3.48
N GLN A 103 5.60 -20.72 -4.45
CA GLN A 103 6.11 -20.23 -5.72
C GLN A 103 4.97 -20.07 -6.70
N ALA A 104 4.96 -18.98 -7.46
CA ALA A 104 3.85 -18.59 -8.31
C ALA A 104 4.25 -18.32 -9.76
N ASP A 105 3.27 -18.40 -10.66
CA ASP A 105 3.32 -17.69 -11.92
C ASP A 105 3.18 -16.17 -11.64
N ARG A 106 4.18 -15.40 -12.05
CA ARG A 106 4.20 -13.93 -11.81
C ARG A 106 3.02 -13.21 -12.42
N ARG A 107 2.69 -13.53 -13.66
CA ARG A 107 1.62 -12.84 -14.40
C ARG A 107 0.26 -13.21 -13.84
N ALA A 108 0.03 -14.48 -13.60
CA ALA A 108 -1.20 -14.95 -13.00
C ALA A 108 -1.43 -14.35 -11.60
N TYR A 109 -0.37 -14.22 -10.79
CA TYR A 109 -0.45 -13.57 -9.48
C TYR A 109 -0.82 -12.07 -9.59
N GLN A 110 -0.16 -11.33 -10.47
CA GLN A 110 -0.48 -9.92 -10.71
C GLN A 110 -1.92 -9.73 -11.18
N GLN A 111 -2.38 -10.57 -12.11
CA GLN A 111 -3.76 -10.56 -12.60
C GLN A 111 -4.76 -10.83 -11.49
N GLU A 112 -4.48 -11.81 -10.61
CA GLU A 112 -5.36 -12.13 -9.50
C GLU A 112 -5.43 -11.00 -8.48
N VAL A 113 -4.30 -10.38 -8.09
CA VAL A 113 -4.30 -9.22 -7.20
C VAL A 113 -5.06 -8.05 -7.82
N ARG A 114 -4.81 -7.76 -9.11
CA ARG A 114 -5.54 -6.72 -9.85
C ARG A 114 -7.04 -6.99 -9.86
N ARG A 115 -7.45 -8.23 -10.14
CA ARG A 115 -8.85 -8.63 -10.11
C ARG A 115 -9.50 -8.39 -8.74
N LEU A 116 -8.80 -8.73 -7.66
CA LEU A 116 -9.28 -8.47 -6.29
C LEU A 116 -9.47 -6.97 -6.02
N LEU A 117 -8.55 -6.13 -6.49
CA LEU A 117 -8.66 -4.68 -6.36
C LEU A 117 -9.82 -4.11 -7.18
N GLU A 118 -9.99 -4.55 -8.42
CA GLU A 118 -11.04 -4.08 -9.33
C GLU A 118 -12.45 -4.49 -8.87
N LEU A 119 -12.58 -5.63 -8.19
CA LEU A 119 -13.85 -6.13 -7.65
C LEU A 119 -14.20 -5.54 -6.27
N GLN A 120 -13.25 -4.87 -5.62
CA GLN A 120 -13.48 -4.34 -4.29
C GLN A 120 -14.38 -3.09 -4.36
N GLU A 121 -15.54 -3.15 -3.72
CA GLU A 121 -16.41 -1.99 -3.53
C GLU A 121 -15.70 -0.88 -2.75
N ALA A 122 -16.08 0.37 -3.00
CA ALA A 122 -15.50 1.58 -2.42
C ALA A 122 -14.01 1.80 -2.75
N LEU A 123 -13.42 1.05 -3.70
CA LEU A 123 -12.04 1.21 -4.18
C LEU A 123 -12.01 1.69 -5.63
N SER A 124 -11.29 2.77 -5.88
CA SER A 124 -11.00 3.28 -7.21
C SER A 124 -9.52 3.08 -7.54
N LEU A 125 -9.23 2.57 -8.73
CA LEU A 125 -7.86 2.47 -9.25
C LEU A 125 -7.63 3.55 -10.31
N ARG A 126 -6.53 4.29 -10.21
CA ARG A 126 -6.14 5.23 -11.25
C ARG A 126 -4.65 5.16 -11.56
N GLN A 127 -4.35 5.25 -12.86
CA GLN A 127 -2.99 5.40 -13.32
C GLN A 127 -2.65 6.88 -13.36
N GLU A 128 -1.99 7.33 -12.30
CA GLU A 128 -1.60 8.73 -12.11
C GLU A 128 -0.23 8.79 -11.42
N THR A 129 0.63 9.69 -11.89
CA THR A 129 1.91 9.95 -11.25
C THR A 129 1.72 11.04 -10.20
N VAL A 130 1.89 10.69 -8.94
CA VAL A 130 1.86 11.64 -7.83
C VAL A 130 3.17 12.42 -7.83
N VAL A 131 3.07 13.75 -7.85
CA VAL A 131 4.23 14.66 -7.93
C VAL A 131 4.42 15.48 -6.67
N ASP A 132 3.39 15.64 -5.84
CA ASP A 132 3.48 16.43 -4.62
C ASP A 132 2.48 15.96 -3.57
N LEU A 133 2.74 16.31 -2.32
CA LEU A 133 1.89 16.05 -1.17
C LEU A 133 1.22 17.35 -0.73
N LEU A 134 -0.08 17.38 -0.66
CA LEU A 134 -0.82 18.51 -0.12
C LEU A 134 -0.79 18.44 1.40
N VAL A 135 -0.18 19.43 2.02
CA VAL A 135 0.00 19.50 3.48
C VAL A 135 -0.63 20.77 4.01
N GLU A 136 -1.43 20.63 5.06
CA GLU A 136 -2.07 21.73 5.77
C GLU A 136 -1.69 21.74 7.25
N GLY A 137 -1.81 22.89 7.89
CA GLY A 137 -1.56 23.09 9.31
C GLY A 137 -0.29 23.90 9.63
N PRO A 138 -0.15 24.32 10.90
CA PRO A 138 1.03 25.04 11.35
C PRO A 138 2.28 24.15 11.33
N GLU A 139 3.46 24.74 11.37
CA GLU A 139 4.75 24.04 11.22
C GLU A 139 4.92 22.84 12.19
N ASN A 140 4.33 22.92 13.37
CA ASN A 140 4.41 21.87 14.40
C ASN A 140 3.25 20.84 14.36
N ASP A 141 2.23 21.04 13.49
CA ASP A 141 1.10 20.12 13.35
C ASP A 141 0.65 20.06 11.88
N ARG A 142 1.58 19.69 11.01
CA ARG A 142 1.32 19.52 9.57
C ARG A 142 0.65 18.17 9.32
N ARG A 143 -0.42 18.19 8.53
CA ARG A 143 -1.15 17.00 8.11
C ARG A 143 -1.16 16.87 6.60
N ALA A 144 -0.93 15.67 6.10
CA ALA A 144 -1.17 15.36 4.70
C ALA A 144 -2.69 15.31 4.47
N VAL A 145 -3.19 16.20 3.62
CA VAL A 145 -4.63 16.32 3.29
C VAL A 145 -4.93 15.89 1.87
N GLY A 146 -3.92 15.46 1.13
CA GLY A 146 -4.09 15.00 -0.23
C GLY A 146 -2.78 14.90 -1.01
N VAL A 147 -2.91 14.69 -2.31
CA VAL A 147 -1.80 14.60 -3.25
C VAL A 147 -2.11 15.36 -4.53
N LYS A 148 -1.07 15.88 -5.18
CA LYS A 148 -1.12 16.46 -6.52
C LYS A 148 -0.53 15.49 -7.51
N VAL A 149 -1.18 15.32 -8.66
CA VAL A 149 -0.71 14.48 -9.75
C VAL A 149 -0.18 15.31 -10.92
N ARG A 150 0.58 14.68 -11.82
CA ARG A 150 1.25 15.35 -12.95
C ARG A 150 0.30 16.16 -13.85
N GLY A 151 -0.97 15.78 -13.97
CA GLY A 151 -2.00 16.47 -14.75
C GLY A 151 -2.65 17.64 -14.04
N GLU A 152 -2.05 18.18 -12.95
CA GLU A 152 -2.55 19.29 -12.11
C GLU A 152 -3.84 19.00 -11.34
N ALA A 153 -4.39 17.79 -11.43
CA ALA A 153 -5.50 17.37 -10.59
C ALA A 153 -5.04 17.17 -9.15
N GLU A 154 -5.91 17.50 -8.21
CA GLU A 154 -5.68 17.29 -6.79
C GLU A 154 -6.65 16.24 -6.26
N TYR A 155 -6.12 15.32 -5.46
CA TYR A 155 -6.89 14.34 -4.71
C TYR A 155 -6.78 14.68 -3.24
N ARG A 156 -7.93 14.89 -2.57
CA ARG A 156 -7.99 15.22 -1.15
C ARG A 156 -8.56 14.06 -0.36
N ALA A 157 -8.02 13.85 0.84
CA ALA A 157 -8.48 12.79 1.74
C ALA A 157 -8.16 13.09 3.20
N GLY A 158 -8.88 12.41 4.09
CA GLY A 158 -8.61 12.40 5.52
C GLY A 158 -7.32 11.64 5.89
N GLY A 159 -6.85 10.73 5.03
CA GLY A 159 -5.61 9.98 5.21
C GLY A 159 -4.89 9.69 3.91
N VAL A 160 -3.56 9.80 3.92
CA VAL A 160 -2.68 9.47 2.78
C VAL A 160 -1.67 8.41 3.22
N ALA A 161 -1.64 7.28 2.53
CA ALA A 161 -0.74 6.16 2.81
C ALA A 161 0.20 5.90 1.63
N PRO A 162 1.48 6.34 1.69
CA PRO A 162 2.49 5.95 0.71
C PRO A 162 2.93 4.50 0.96
N SER A 163 2.92 3.67 -0.09
CA SER A 163 3.19 2.23 0.05
C SER A 163 4.68 1.86 0.10
N SER A 164 5.57 2.74 -0.35
CA SER A 164 7.02 2.53 -0.29
C SER A 164 7.78 3.80 -0.65
N PRO A 165 8.87 4.12 0.03
CA PRO A 165 9.73 5.26 -0.33
C PRO A 165 10.47 5.10 -1.66
N GLY A 166 10.43 3.92 -2.30
CA GLY A 166 11.16 3.65 -3.55
C GLY A 166 10.31 3.56 -4.81
N SER A 167 8.98 3.70 -4.74
CA SER A 167 8.08 3.53 -5.89
C SER A 167 7.49 4.83 -6.43
N CYS A 168 7.84 5.96 -5.85
CA CYS A 168 7.41 7.28 -6.30
C CYS A 168 8.60 8.23 -6.32
N ASP A 169 8.68 9.11 -7.29
CA ASP A 169 9.59 10.27 -7.29
C ASP A 169 9.41 11.18 -6.06
N ILE A 170 8.42 10.89 -5.21
CA ILE A 170 8.19 11.48 -3.88
C ILE A 170 9.38 11.24 -2.94
N GLY A 171 10.24 10.26 -3.19
CA GLY A 171 11.46 10.01 -2.41
C GLY A 171 12.43 11.19 -2.35
N HIS A 172 12.30 12.17 -3.27
CA HIS A 172 13.02 13.42 -3.23
C HIS A 172 12.29 14.55 -2.48
N ILE A 173 10.98 14.39 -2.22
CA ILE A 173 10.15 15.45 -1.62
C ILE A 173 9.90 15.17 -0.13
N ILE A 174 9.92 13.91 0.27
CA ILE A 174 9.76 13.52 1.67
C ILE A 174 11.12 12.99 2.15
N ASP A 175 11.83 13.79 2.91
CA ASP A 175 12.99 13.33 3.66
C ASP A 175 12.55 12.08 4.46
N CYS A 176 13.18 10.93 4.18
CA CYS A 176 12.77 9.61 4.70
C CYS A 176 12.63 9.56 6.24
N HIS A 177 13.25 10.52 6.94
CA HIS A 177 13.15 10.66 8.39
C HIS A 177 11.81 11.23 8.86
N SER A 178 11.16 12.08 8.06
CA SER A 178 9.85 12.64 8.43
C SER A 178 8.69 11.68 8.15
N ALA A 179 8.74 10.90 7.07
CA ALA A 179 7.67 9.95 6.72
C ALA A 179 7.61 8.75 7.67
N VAL A 180 8.75 8.23 8.13
CA VAL A 180 8.81 7.15 9.14
C VAL A 180 8.37 7.66 10.51
N GLY A 181 8.69 8.92 10.85
CA GLY A 181 8.22 9.55 12.09
C GLY A 181 6.71 9.71 12.17
N TRP A 182 6.02 9.92 11.04
CA TRP A 182 4.57 10.11 11.01
C TRP A 182 3.77 8.80 11.14
N ALA A 183 4.26 7.72 10.56
CA ALA A 183 3.63 6.41 10.76
C ALA A 183 3.77 5.91 12.21
N CYS A 184 4.85 6.30 12.92
CA CYS A 184 5.03 6.00 14.34
C CYS A 184 4.28 6.97 15.26
N ALA A 185 4.11 8.24 14.90
CA ALA A 185 3.44 9.23 15.76
C ALA A 185 1.91 9.01 15.85
N ALA A 186 1.28 8.40 14.85
CA ALA A 186 -0.13 8.02 14.92
C ALA A 186 -0.40 6.79 15.82
N GLY A 187 0.64 6.05 16.22
CA GLY A 187 0.55 4.86 17.08
C GLY A 187 1.16 5.00 18.47
N ALA A 188 1.85 6.10 18.78
CA ALA A 188 2.61 6.25 20.02
C ALA A 188 2.08 7.36 20.94
N SER A 189 0.77 7.35 21.23
CA SER A 189 0.26 7.95 22.49
C SER A 189 -0.07 6.84 23.47
N GLY A 190 0.94 6.16 23.95
CA GLY A 190 0.87 5.06 24.91
C GLY A 190 2.11 5.00 25.78
N ASN A 191 2.12 5.85 26.83
CA ASN A 191 2.75 5.58 28.12
C ASN A 191 4.26 5.27 28.16
N THR A 192 5.08 6.32 28.31
CA THR A 192 6.37 6.25 28.99
C THR A 192 6.23 6.80 30.41
N ASP A 193 5.69 6.01 31.32
CA ASP A 193 5.95 6.09 32.75
C ASP A 193 6.12 4.66 33.24
N ASN A 194 7.38 4.26 33.51
CA ASN A 194 7.87 3.61 34.70
C ASN A 194 9.30 3.10 34.55
N GLN A 195 10.17 3.76 35.35
CA GLN A 195 11.38 3.26 36.00
C GLN A 195 12.39 2.47 35.16
#